data_1252f9d2d56d83dd01315750a398cb4e
#
_entry.id   1252f9d2d56d83dd01315750a398cb4e
#
_cell.length_a   1.000
_cell.length_b   1.000
_cell.length_c   1.000
_cell.angle_alpha   90.00
_cell.angle_beta   90.00
_cell.angle_gamma   90.00
#
_symmetry.space_group_name_H-M   'P 1'
#
loop_
_entity.id
_entity.type
_entity.pdbx_description
1 polymer ?
#
loop_
_entity_poly.entity_id
_entity_poly.type
_entity_poly.pdbx_seq_one_letter_code
_entity_poly.pdbx_strand_id
1 'polypeptide(L)'
;MVDGTHAQRAAKIAEHEQAAHEKRNWVRLTYRCNDRCVFCLDAHTHDGTDRELAQIKAQILDGREKGATRLILSGGEPTIHPQFVALIRLGRAAGYPKIQTVTNGRMFAYPEFLRRCLDAGLSEITFSVHG
;
A
#
# COMPACT_ATOMS: atom_id res chain seq x y z
N MET A 1 39.56 20.12 0.40
CA MET A 1 39.04 19.45 -0.77
C MET A 1 38.18 18.27 -0.39
N VAL A 2 36.99 18.24 -0.91
CA VAL A 2 36.15 17.03 -0.76
C VAL A 2 36.68 15.99 -1.74
N ASP A 3 37.24 14.90 -1.25
CA ASP A 3 37.68 13.83 -2.12
C ASP A 3 36.50 12.98 -2.56
N GLY A 4 36.73 12.06 -3.51
CA GLY A 4 35.68 11.20 -4.01
C GLY A 4 35.04 10.33 -2.95
N THR A 5 35.82 9.89 -1.96
CA THR A 5 35.35 9.05 -0.87
C THR A 5 34.35 9.81 0.00
N HIS A 6 34.66 11.07 0.31
CA HIS A 6 33.77 11.91 1.11
C HIS A 6 32.46 12.19 0.37
N ALA A 7 32.52 12.50 -0.92
CA ALA A 7 31.34 12.73 -1.74
C ALA A 7 30.47 11.47 -1.86
N GLN A 8 31.10 10.30 -2.02
CA GLN A 8 30.37 9.04 -2.08
C GLN A 8 29.67 8.72 -0.75
N ARG A 9 30.33 9.02 0.36
CA ARG A 9 29.76 8.81 1.69
C ARG A 9 28.55 9.73 1.90
N ALA A 10 28.67 10.98 1.52
CA ALA A 10 27.58 11.94 1.63
C ALA A 10 26.38 11.51 0.75
N ALA A 11 26.65 11.03 -0.47
CA ALA A 11 25.60 10.55 -1.36
C ALA A 11 24.88 9.33 -0.77
N LYS A 12 25.61 8.38 -0.16
CA LYS A 12 25.01 7.20 0.46
C LYS A 12 24.17 7.56 1.66
N ILE A 13 24.61 8.52 2.46
CA ILE A 13 23.82 9.02 3.60
C ILE A 13 22.53 9.65 3.10
N ALA A 14 22.60 10.47 2.05
CA ALA A 14 21.43 11.11 1.47
C ALA A 14 20.44 10.08 0.93
N GLU A 15 20.91 9.05 0.23
CA GLU A 15 20.06 7.96 -0.26
C GLU A 15 19.39 7.22 0.90
N HIS A 16 20.16 6.93 1.94
CA HIS A 16 19.62 6.24 3.10
C HIS A 16 18.57 7.08 3.82
N GLU A 17 18.83 8.36 3.97
CA GLU A 17 17.86 9.28 4.58
C GLU A 17 16.59 9.39 3.74
N GLN A 18 16.70 9.44 2.42
CA GLN A 18 15.54 9.44 1.55
C GLN A 18 14.71 8.17 1.72
N ALA A 19 15.36 7.02 1.83
CA ALA A 19 14.65 5.76 2.06
C ALA A 19 13.98 5.76 3.44
N ALA A 20 14.67 6.27 4.47
CA ALA A 20 14.12 6.34 5.82
C ALA A 20 12.98 7.35 5.93
N HIS A 21 13.03 8.42 5.14
CA HIS A 21 12.03 9.48 5.14
C HIS A 21 11.10 9.39 3.93
N GLU A 22 11.01 8.21 3.31
CA GLU A 22 10.09 7.98 2.21
C GLU A 22 8.67 8.36 2.63
N LYS A 23 8.03 9.20 1.82
CA LYS A 23 6.69 9.63 2.13
C LYS A 23 5.68 8.57 1.71
N ARG A 24 4.98 8.06 2.68
CA ARG A 24 4.01 6.98 2.52
C ARG A 24 2.60 7.51 2.64
N ASN A 25 1.73 7.02 1.79
CA ASN A 25 0.31 7.30 1.88
C ASN A 25 -0.42 6.01 2.22
N TRP A 26 -0.90 5.91 3.45
CA TRP A 26 -1.68 4.77 3.92
C TRP A 26 -3.15 5.03 3.61
N VAL A 27 -3.75 4.18 2.80
CA VAL A 27 -5.13 4.32 2.38
C VAL A 27 -5.90 3.07 2.77
N ARG A 28 -6.85 3.23 3.68
CA ARG A 28 -7.74 2.15 4.08
C ARG A 28 -8.86 2.03 3.04
N LEU A 29 -9.10 0.82 2.55
CA LEU A 29 -10.12 0.57 1.54
C LEU A 29 -11.43 0.08 2.13
N THR A 30 -11.36 -0.70 3.21
CA THR A 30 -12.53 -1.39 3.74
C THR A 30 -12.36 -1.68 5.21
N TYR A 31 -13.49 -1.89 5.90
CA TYR A 31 -13.52 -2.39 7.27
C TYR A 31 -13.89 -3.87 7.31
N ARG A 32 -14.10 -4.49 6.15
CA ARG A 32 -14.39 -5.92 6.07
C ARG A 32 -13.11 -6.75 6.11
N CYS A 33 -13.23 -7.97 6.64
CA CYS A 33 -12.13 -8.92 6.69
C CYS A 33 -12.66 -10.30 6.34
N ASN A 34 -11.90 -11.08 5.56
CA ASN A 34 -12.23 -12.46 5.24
C ASN A 34 -11.56 -13.46 6.19
N ASP A 35 -11.04 -12.97 7.31
CA ASP A 35 -10.39 -13.78 8.31
C ASP A 35 -11.08 -13.57 9.66
N ARG A 36 -11.34 -14.65 10.38
CA ARG A 36 -11.92 -14.58 11.73
C ARG A 36 -10.81 -14.46 12.76
N CYS A 37 -10.27 -13.26 12.86
CA CYS A 37 -9.23 -12.99 13.83
C CYS A 37 -9.87 -12.61 15.18
N VAL A 38 -9.77 -13.50 16.16
CA VAL A 38 -10.32 -13.27 17.51
C VAL A 38 -9.53 -12.16 18.21
N PHE A 39 -8.27 -11.97 17.84
CA PHE A 39 -7.37 -11.03 18.49
C PHE A 39 -7.15 -9.77 17.69
N CYS A 40 -8.05 -9.45 16.75
CA CYS A 40 -7.91 -8.24 15.96
C CYS A 40 -8.12 -7.02 16.86
N LEU A 41 -7.09 -6.17 16.95
CA LEU A 41 -7.15 -4.96 17.78
C LEU A 41 -8.20 -3.97 17.29
N ASP A 42 -8.53 -4.03 16.01
CA ASP A 42 -9.52 -3.15 15.38
C ASP A 42 -10.89 -3.80 15.25
N ALA A 43 -11.15 -4.89 15.96
CA ALA A 43 -12.40 -5.64 15.82
C ALA A 43 -13.63 -4.74 16.05
N HIS A 44 -13.53 -3.79 16.96
CA HIS A 44 -14.63 -2.87 17.27
C HIS A 44 -14.86 -1.82 16.19
N THR A 45 -13.91 -1.63 15.26
CA THR A 45 -14.04 -0.71 14.14
C THR A 45 -14.40 -1.41 12.83
N HIS A 46 -14.47 -2.74 12.85
CA HIS A 46 -14.84 -3.54 11.69
C HIS A 46 -16.35 -3.63 11.58
N ASP A 47 -16.94 -2.64 10.94
CA ASP A 47 -18.40 -2.58 10.79
C ASP A 47 -18.90 -3.33 9.52
N GLY A 48 -18.00 -3.95 8.77
CA GLY A 48 -18.35 -4.72 7.59
C GLY A 48 -18.58 -3.91 6.33
N THR A 49 -18.24 -2.62 6.34
CA THR A 49 -18.46 -1.76 5.19
C THR A 49 -17.17 -1.45 4.45
N ASP A 50 -17.29 -1.15 3.17
CA ASP A 50 -16.22 -0.56 2.39
C ASP A 50 -16.25 0.95 2.57
N ARG A 51 -15.10 1.58 2.49
CA ARG A 51 -15.05 3.04 2.44
C ARG A 51 -15.60 3.51 1.11
N GLU A 52 -16.15 4.72 1.11
CA GLU A 52 -16.68 5.32 -0.10
C GLU A 52 -15.58 5.46 -1.16
N LEU A 53 -15.86 4.97 -2.37
CA LEU A 53 -14.85 4.91 -3.44
C LEU A 53 -14.32 6.29 -3.80
N ALA A 54 -15.18 7.30 -3.85
CA ALA A 54 -14.77 8.66 -4.17
C ALA A 54 -13.76 9.20 -3.16
N GLN A 55 -13.95 8.89 -1.87
CA GLN A 55 -13.02 9.31 -0.82
C GLN A 55 -11.67 8.59 -0.95
N ILE A 56 -11.70 7.30 -1.25
CA ILE A 56 -10.48 6.52 -1.46
C ILE A 56 -9.68 7.09 -2.62
N LYS A 57 -10.34 7.32 -3.75
CA LYS A 57 -9.69 7.88 -4.95
C LYS A 57 -9.09 9.25 -4.67
N ALA A 58 -9.84 10.12 -4.00
CA ALA A 58 -9.36 11.44 -3.64
C ALA A 58 -8.13 11.36 -2.74
N GLN A 59 -8.12 10.45 -1.78
CA GLN A 59 -6.99 10.26 -0.87
C GLN A 59 -5.75 9.78 -1.62
N ILE A 60 -5.92 8.87 -2.56
CA ILE A 60 -4.81 8.38 -3.39
C ILE A 60 -4.21 9.52 -4.21
N LEU A 61 -5.04 10.27 -4.91
CA LEU A 61 -4.59 11.36 -5.77
C LEU A 61 -3.97 12.50 -4.97
N ASP A 62 -4.60 12.88 -3.86
CA ASP A 62 -4.11 13.94 -2.97
C ASP A 62 -2.75 13.60 -2.37
N GLY A 63 -2.56 12.37 -1.94
CA GLY A 63 -1.28 11.93 -1.40
C GLY A 63 -0.16 12.03 -2.43
N ARG A 64 -0.43 11.64 -3.67
CA ARG A 64 0.57 11.75 -4.73
C ARG A 64 0.90 13.21 -5.05
N GLU A 65 -0.11 14.06 -5.10
CA GLU A 65 0.07 15.49 -5.31
C GLU A 65 0.96 16.10 -4.22
N LYS A 66 0.82 15.62 -2.99
CA LYS A 66 1.64 16.08 -1.86
C LYS A 66 3.02 15.43 -1.80
N GLY A 67 3.37 14.63 -2.78
CA GLY A 67 4.71 14.07 -2.91
C GLY A 67 4.89 12.66 -2.35
N ALA A 68 3.83 11.95 -2.02
CA ALA A 68 3.96 10.57 -1.57
C ALA A 68 4.52 9.69 -2.68
N THR A 69 5.50 8.85 -2.33
CA THR A 69 6.18 7.97 -3.28
C THR A 69 5.77 6.51 -3.10
N ARG A 70 5.18 6.18 -1.96
CA ARG A 70 4.68 4.83 -1.70
C ARG A 70 3.20 4.90 -1.34
N LEU A 71 2.39 4.17 -2.07
CA LEU A 71 0.98 3.99 -1.76
C LEU A 71 0.82 2.65 -1.04
N ILE A 72 0.20 2.66 0.12
CA ILE A 72 -0.03 1.43 0.89
C ILE A 72 -1.53 1.23 1.03
N LEU A 73 -2.02 0.19 0.38
CA LEU A 73 -3.43 -0.18 0.43
C LEU A 73 -3.66 -1.11 1.60
N SER A 74 -4.48 -0.69 2.52
CA SER A 74 -4.74 -1.38 3.77
C SER A 74 -6.23 -1.43 4.09
N GLY A 75 -6.56 -1.95 5.25
CA GLY A 75 -7.93 -2.01 5.70
C GLY A 75 -8.13 -3.14 6.70
N GLY A 76 -9.32 -3.70 6.77
CA GLY A 76 -9.53 -5.02 7.33
C GLY A 76 -8.75 -6.00 6.47
N GLU A 77 -9.30 -6.33 5.30
CA GLU A 77 -8.58 -7.06 4.27
C GLU A 77 -8.78 -6.36 2.94
N PRO A 78 -7.78 -5.58 2.45
CA PRO A 78 -7.99 -4.72 1.28
C PRO A 78 -8.29 -5.48 0.00
N THR A 79 -7.77 -6.70 -0.15
CA THR A 79 -7.93 -7.49 -1.38
C THR A 79 -9.37 -7.91 -1.66
N ILE A 80 -10.25 -7.88 -0.66
CA ILE A 80 -11.66 -8.21 -0.87
C ILE A 80 -12.49 -7.00 -1.33
N HIS A 81 -11.91 -5.81 -1.37
CA HIS A 81 -12.60 -4.65 -1.91
C HIS A 81 -12.83 -4.88 -3.41
N PRO A 82 -14.07 -4.68 -3.91
CA PRO A 82 -14.39 -4.96 -5.32
C PRO A 82 -13.53 -4.19 -6.32
N GLN A 83 -13.02 -3.03 -5.92
CA GLN A 83 -12.22 -2.16 -6.79
C GLN A 83 -10.73 -2.24 -6.51
N PHE A 84 -10.28 -3.26 -5.79
CA PHE A 84 -8.87 -3.36 -5.39
C PHE A 84 -7.92 -3.23 -6.59
N VAL A 85 -8.14 -3.99 -7.65
CA VAL A 85 -7.30 -3.95 -8.85
C VAL A 85 -7.38 -2.58 -9.53
N ALA A 86 -8.58 -2.01 -9.62
CA ALA A 86 -8.76 -0.68 -10.22
C ALA A 86 -8.03 0.40 -9.43
N LEU A 87 -7.98 0.27 -8.10
CA LEU A 87 -7.29 1.23 -7.25
C LEU A 87 -5.77 1.13 -7.39
N ILE A 88 -5.24 -0.08 -7.63
CA ILE A 88 -3.83 -0.25 -7.97
C ILE A 88 -3.52 0.48 -9.28
N ARG A 89 -4.38 0.30 -10.29
CA ARG A 89 -4.22 0.99 -11.58
C ARG A 89 -4.25 2.50 -11.43
N LEU A 90 -5.14 2.99 -10.59
CA LEU A 90 -5.22 4.42 -10.30
C LEU A 90 -3.92 4.94 -9.68
N GLY A 91 -3.37 4.20 -8.73
CA GLY A 91 -2.09 4.55 -8.11
C GLY A 91 -0.96 4.63 -9.14
N ARG A 92 -0.91 3.67 -10.06
CA ARG A 92 0.08 3.70 -11.14
C ARG A 92 -0.13 4.88 -12.08
N ALA A 93 -1.37 5.14 -12.47
CA ALA A 93 -1.70 6.28 -13.33
C ALA A 93 -1.35 7.61 -12.65
N ALA A 94 -1.51 7.68 -11.33
CA ALA A 94 -1.16 8.87 -10.56
C ALA A 94 0.36 9.07 -10.43
N GLY A 95 1.16 8.04 -10.71
CA GLY A 95 2.61 8.16 -10.71
C GLY A 95 3.31 7.63 -9.47
N TYR A 96 2.64 6.87 -8.60
CA TYR A 96 3.33 6.25 -7.46
C TYR A 96 4.39 5.28 -7.95
N PRO A 97 5.67 5.47 -7.57
CA PRO A 97 6.72 4.52 -7.94
C PRO A 97 6.54 3.17 -7.28
N LYS A 98 5.94 3.14 -6.07
CA LYS A 98 5.75 1.92 -5.31
C LYS A 98 4.31 1.82 -4.84
N ILE A 99 3.71 0.65 -5.04
CA ILE A 99 2.36 0.34 -4.57
C ILE A 99 2.42 -0.95 -3.78
N GLN A 100 2.09 -0.86 -2.50
CA GLN A 100 2.15 -1.95 -1.55
C GLN A 100 0.77 -2.26 -1.01
N THR A 101 0.51 -3.51 -0.70
CA THR A 101 -0.66 -3.89 0.08
C THR A 101 -0.24 -4.68 1.30
N VAL A 102 -0.99 -4.51 2.39
CA VAL A 102 -0.86 -5.32 3.61
C VAL A 102 -2.07 -6.24 3.66
N THR A 103 -1.85 -7.54 3.63
CA THR A 103 -2.91 -8.53 3.41
C THR A 103 -2.67 -9.80 4.23
N ASN A 104 -3.74 -10.52 4.55
CA ASN A 104 -3.62 -11.86 5.13
C ASN A 104 -3.23 -12.91 4.07
N GLY A 105 -3.22 -12.54 2.80
CA GLY A 105 -2.72 -13.39 1.72
C GLY A 105 -3.73 -14.37 1.14
N ARG A 106 -4.93 -14.49 1.70
CA ARG A 106 -5.89 -15.50 1.26
C ARG A 106 -6.27 -15.35 -0.22
N MET A 107 -6.52 -14.13 -0.67
CA MET A 107 -6.90 -13.88 -2.06
C MET A 107 -5.74 -14.15 -3.02
N PHE A 108 -4.51 -14.01 -2.57
CA PHE A 108 -3.35 -14.29 -3.42
C PHE A 108 -3.04 -15.77 -3.59
N ALA A 109 -3.79 -16.65 -2.93
CA ALA A 109 -3.78 -18.08 -3.26
C ALA A 109 -4.41 -18.37 -4.62
N TYR A 110 -5.16 -17.41 -5.19
CA TYR A 110 -5.73 -17.50 -6.52
C TYR A 110 -4.75 -16.90 -7.53
N PRO A 111 -4.08 -17.71 -8.36
CA PRO A 111 -3.02 -17.20 -9.24
C PRO A 111 -3.49 -16.14 -10.22
N GLU A 112 -4.72 -16.26 -10.71
CA GLU A 112 -5.30 -15.31 -11.65
C GLU A 112 -5.47 -13.93 -11.01
N PHE A 113 -5.94 -13.90 -9.77
CA PHE A 113 -6.10 -12.64 -9.04
C PHE A 113 -4.73 -11.99 -8.77
N LEU A 114 -3.76 -12.78 -8.32
CA LEU A 114 -2.40 -12.29 -8.08
C LEU A 114 -1.82 -11.68 -9.35
N ARG A 115 -1.95 -12.38 -10.48
CA ARG A 115 -1.44 -11.89 -11.76
C ARG A 115 -2.09 -10.56 -12.15
N ARG A 116 -3.40 -10.44 -11.99
CA ARG A 116 -4.11 -9.19 -12.28
C ARG A 116 -3.60 -8.03 -11.44
N CYS A 117 -3.32 -8.27 -10.17
CA CYS A 117 -2.79 -7.25 -9.28
C CYS A 117 -1.38 -6.82 -9.69
N LEU A 118 -0.53 -7.78 -10.02
CA LEU A 118 0.84 -7.48 -10.47
C LEU A 118 0.83 -6.73 -11.80
N ASP A 119 0.00 -7.15 -12.72
CA ASP A 119 -0.14 -6.47 -14.03
C ASP A 119 -0.68 -5.05 -13.87
N ALA A 120 -1.52 -4.82 -12.87
CA ALA A 120 -2.06 -3.49 -12.59
C ALA A 120 -1.01 -2.55 -12.01
N GLY A 121 0.09 -3.09 -11.44
CA GLY A 121 1.18 -2.29 -10.92
C GLY A 121 1.53 -2.51 -9.45
N LEU A 122 0.95 -3.52 -8.81
CA LEU A 122 1.31 -3.85 -7.44
C LEU A 122 2.78 -4.27 -7.38
N SER A 123 3.57 -3.61 -6.53
CA SER A 123 5.02 -3.82 -6.45
C SER A 123 5.46 -4.55 -5.19
N GLU A 124 4.69 -4.47 -4.10
CA GLU A 124 5.05 -5.11 -2.84
C GLU A 124 3.82 -5.70 -2.16
N ILE A 125 4.01 -6.86 -1.55
CA ILE A 125 2.98 -7.52 -0.76
C ILE A 125 3.58 -7.80 0.61
N THR A 126 2.92 -7.28 1.66
CA THR A 126 3.28 -7.57 3.03
C THR A 126 2.20 -8.44 3.63
N PHE A 127 2.57 -9.62 4.06
CA PHE A 127 1.63 -10.54 4.68
C PHE A 127 1.52 -10.23 6.17
N SER A 128 0.30 -9.95 6.61
CA SER A 128 0.03 -9.80 8.03
C SER A 128 -0.20 -11.19 8.62
N VAL A 129 0.58 -11.51 9.65
CA VAL A 129 0.46 -12.81 10.32
C VAL A 129 -0.31 -12.59 11.61
N HIS A 130 -1.53 -13.10 11.63
CA HIS A 130 -2.36 -13.12 12.82
C HIS A 130 -2.35 -14.55 13.34
N GLY A 131 -1.43 -14.79 14.22
CA GLY A 131 -1.19 -16.09 14.70
C GLY A 131 -1.96 -16.64 15.77
#